data_e52de5b223b1034d53aedb7bea21d296
#
_entry.id   e52de5b223b1034d53aedb7bea21d296
#
_cell.length_a   1.000
_cell.length_b   1.000
_cell.length_c   1.000
_cell.angle_alpha   90.00
_cell.angle_beta   90.00
_cell.angle_gamma   90.00
#
_symmetry.space_group_name_H-M   'P 1'
#
loop_
_entity.id
_entity.type
_entity.pdbx_description
1 polymer ?
#
loop_
_entity_poly.entity_id
_entity_poly.type
_entity_poly.pdbx_seq_one_letter_code
_entity_poly.pdbx_strand_id
1 'polypeptide(L)' 'MEKSFSSLKPIVDVSGKAKFCVSCGNIATQEASFNVDGAMLIEKYCDKCAKKVVK' A
#
# COMPACT_ATOMS: atom_id res chain seq x y z
N MET A 1 -9.48 16.25 -4.95
CA MET A 1 -8.85 15.75 -3.75
C MET A 1 -7.53 15.09 -4.07
N GLU A 2 -6.50 15.44 -3.36
CA GLU A 2 -5.18 14.86 -3.61
C GLU A 2 -4.83 13.85 -2.53
N LYS A 3 -4.18 12.81 -2.97
CA LYS A 3 -3.74 11.73 -2.12
C LYS A 3 -2.22 11.89 -1.94
N SER A 4 -1.80 12.19 -0.72
CA SER A 4 -0.38 12.42 -0.42
C SER A 4 0.23 11.19 0.20
N PHE A 5 1.29 10.69 -0.40
CA PHE A 5 2.02 9.54 0.14
C PHE A 5 2.61 9.89 1.51
N SER A 6 2.39 9.03 2.49
CA SER A 6 2.87 9.24 3.85
C SER A 6 3.99 8.27 4.20
N SER A 7 3.73 6.97 4.10
CA SER A 7 4.74 5.98 4.49
C SER A 7 4.52 4.66 3.76
N LEU A 8 5.56 3.85 3.72
CA LEU A 8 5.54 2.52 3.15
C LEU A 8 6.09 1.55 4.18
N LYS A 9 5.36 0.48 4.45
CA LYS A 9 5.77 -0.52 5.43
C LYS A 9 5.57 -1.92 4.87
N PRO A 10 6.37 -2.90 5.31
CA PRO A 10 6.07 -4.29 4.97
C PRO A 10 4.76 -4.71 5.63
N ILE A 11 4.01 -5.56 4.92
CA ILE A 11 2.75 -6.06 5.45
C ILE A 11 3.05 -7.12 6.50
N VAL A 12 2.48 -6.92 7.69
CA VAL A 12 2.53 -7.91 8.75
C VAL A 12 1.14 -8.51 8.86
N ASP A 13 0.97 -9.71 8.32
CA ASP A 13 -0.33 -10.37 8.30
C ASP A 13 -0.37 -11.47 9.36
N VAL A 14 -0.89 -11.13 10.51
CA VAL A 14 -1.00 -12.09 11.62
C VAL A 14 -2.19 -13.03 11.45
N SER A 15 -3.11 -12.72 10.55
CA SER A 15 -4.29 -13.55 10.33
C SER A 15 -4.05 -14.65 9.28
N GLY A 16 -2.93 -14.58 8.56
CA GLY A 16 -2.59 -15.54 7.54
C GLY A 16 -3.33 -15.39 6.23
N LYS A 17 -4.05 -14.30 6.05
CA LYS A 17 -4.78 -14.03 4.82
C LYS A 17 -3.90 -13.29 3.84
N ALA A 18 -3.87 -13.76 2.59
CA ALA A 18 -3.10 -13.07 1.56
C ALA A 18 -3.74 -11.74 1.19
N LYS A 19 -2.88 -10.75 0.96
CA LYS A 19 -3.31 -9.45 0.45
C LYS A 19 -2.83 -9.31 -0.98
N PHE A 20 -3.57 -8.59 -1.78
CA PHE A 20 -3.24 -8.46 -3.20
C PHE A 20 -2.99 -7.00 -3.56
N CYS A 21 -2.04 -6.81 -4.48
CA CYS A 21 -1.71 -5.48 -4.98
C CYS A 21 -2.92 -4.84 -5.65
N VAL A 22 -3.23 -3.61 -5.27
CA VAL A 22 -4.38 -2.90 -5.84
C VAL A 22 -4.16 -2.49 -7.29
N SER A 23 -2.91 -2.53 -7.74
CA SER A 23 -2.55 -2.09 -9.09
C SER A 23 -2.47 -3.23 -10.09
N CYS A 24 -1.80 -4.32 -9.74
CA CYS A 24 -1.55 -5.40 -10.70
C CYS A 24 -2.17 -6.74 -10.29
N GLY A 25 -2.68 -6.87 -9.07
CA GLY A 25 -3.33 -8.09 -8.62
C GLY A 25 -2.40 -9.18 -8.12
N ASN A 26 -1.09 -8.96 -8.15
CA ASN A 26 -0.14 -9.92 -7.58
C ASN A 26 -0.19 -9.83 -6.04
N ILE A 27 0.44 -10.82 -5.40
CA ILE A 27 0.47 -10.83 -3.94
C ILE A 27 1.20 -9.57 -3.44
N ALA A 28 0.52 -8.84 -2.56
CA ALA A 28 1.08 -7.61 -2.00
C ALA A 28 2.06 -7.95 -0.87
N THR A 29 3.17 -7.23 -0.85
CA THR A 29 4.20 -7.38 0.19
C THR A 29 4.39 -6.12 0.99
N GLN A 30 3.85 -4.99 0.51
CA GLN A 30 4.00 -3.69 1.15
C GLN A 30 2.65 -3.03 1.32
N GLU A 31 2.53 -2.19 2.34
CA GLU A 31 1.35 -1.35 2.47
C GLU A 31 1.77 0.11 2.48
N ALA A 32 1.09 0.91 1.71
CA ALA A 32 1.36 2.33 1.59
C ALA A 32 0.26 3.11 2.27
N SER A 33 0.67 4.09 3.06
CA SER A 33 -0.26 4.99 3.74
C SER A 33 -0.30 6.31 3.01
N PHE A 34 -1.51 6.84 2.81
CA PHE A 34 -1.70 8.12 2.15
C PHE A 34 -2.58 9.00 3.01
N ASN A 35 -2.32 10.29 2.95
CA ASN A 35 -3.16 11.27 3.63
C ASN A 35 -4.11 11.87 2.59
N VAL A 36 -5.41 11.76 2.86
CA VAL A 36 -6.45 12.30 1.99
C VAL A 36 -7.38 13.13 2.86
N ASP A 37 -7.26 14.45 2.77
CA ASP A 37 -8.16 15.36 3.48
C ASP A 37 -8.21 15.10 4.99
N GLY A 38 -7.05 14.79 5.57
CA GLY A 38 -6.98 14.51 7.00
C GLY A 38 -7.31 13.08 7.38
N ALA A 39 -7.75 12.28 6.43
CA ALA A 39 -8.01 10.84 6.64
C ALA A 39 -6.81 10.02 6.17
N MET A 40 -6.61 8.86 6.78
CA MET A 40 -5.53 7.98 6.40
C MET A 40 -6.07 6.86 5.51
N LEU A 41 -5.51 6.74 4.31
CA LEU A 41 -5.87 5.68 3.37
C LEU A 41 -4.73 4.68 3.29
N ILE A 42 -5.04 3.39 3.43
CA ILE A 42 -4.04 2.34 3.34
C ILE A 42 -4.30 1.53 2.07
N GLU A 43 -3.26 1.37 1.24
CA GLU A 43 -3.33 0.54 0.04
C GLU A 43 -2.22 -0.48 0.07
N LYS A 44 -2.48 -1.63 -0.54
CA LYS A 44 -1.53 -2.73 -0.58
C LYS A 44 -0.88 -2.81 -1.95
N TYR A 45 0.42 -3.02 -1.99
CA TYR A 45 1.18 -3.08 -3.23
C TYR A 45 2.18 -4.22 -3.20
N CYS A 46 2.47 -4.80 -4.37
CA CYS A 46 3.58 -5.73 -4.50
C CYS A 46 4.89 -4.94 -4.58
N ASP A 47 6.03 -5.65 -4.51
CA ASP A 47 7.33 -5.00 -4.56
C ASP A 47 7.50 -4.07 -5.75
N LYS A 48 7.06 -4.51 -6.92
CA LYS A 48 7.23 -3.73 -8.15
C LYS A 48 6.39 -2.47 -8.14
N CYS A 49 5.14 -2.60 -7.72
CA CYS A 49 4.24 -1.45 -7.70
C CYS A 49 4.57 -0.49 -6.58
N ALA A 50 5.06 -1.02 -5.45
CA ALA A 50 5.47 -0.17 -4.33
C ALA A 50 6.56 0.80 -4.73
N LYS A 51 7.49 0.35 -5.59
CA LYS A 51 8.57 1.22 -6.07
C LYS A 51 8.07 2.37 -6.92
N LYS A 52 6.92 2.18 -7.57
CA LYS A 52 6.31 3.24 -8.38
C LYS A 52 5.56 4.25 -7.53
N VAL A 53 5.09 3.83 -6.38
CA VAL A 53 4.35 4.69 -5.46
C VAL A 53 5.29 5.61 -4.71
N VAL A 54 6.43 5.08 -4.31
CA VAL A 54 7.46 5.85 -3.62
C VAL A 54 8.31 6.57 -4.65
N LYS A 55 8.23 7.87 -4.68
CA LYS A 55 9.02 8.69 -5.61
C LYS A 55 9.93 9.62 -4.87
#